data_c82f1b8b65ac2e2524d3fde4f323a9f1
#
_entry.id   c82f1b8b65ac2e2524d3fde4f323a9f1
#
_cell.length_a   1.000
_cell.length_b   1.000
_cell.length_c   1.000
_cell.angle_alpha   90.00
_cell.angle_beta   90.00
_cell.angle_gamma   90.00
#
_symmetry.space_group_name_H-M   'P 1'
#
loop_
_entity.id
_entity.type
_entity.pdbx_description
1 polymer ?
#
loop_
_entity_poly.entity_id
_entity_poly.type
_entity_poly.pdbx_seq_one_letter_code
_entity_poly.pdbx_strand_id
1 'polypeptide(L)'
;MSKETAGADGSPSEKQDSSLGSVSKTIRTLQPFTVSRPEWTLTQLSKELDISKGTMTNILKTLQSFGYISKSSNRCYRLGVNLLELSYHLRASLPILHYAIPVMEDIQRQTSQIVYLTIPKCGQVFYLQSVNPGNRNISYSITGKCSYMHSS
;
A
#
# COMPACT_ATOMS: atom_id res chain seq x y z
N MET A 1 -43.73 -35.71 -0.94
CA MET A 1 -42.37 -36.24 -0.91
C MET A 1 -41.55 -35.42 -1.90
N SER A 2 -40.85 -34.40 -1.46
CA SER A 2 -39.92 -33.64 -2.30
C SER A 2 -38.80 -33.17 -1.39
N LYS A 3 -37.58 -33.64 -1.70
CA LYS A 3 -36.36 -33.33 -1.01
C LYS A 3 -35.84 -31.99 -1.53
N GLU A 4 -35.74 -31.01 -0.66
CA GLU A 4 -34.99 -29.80 -0.86
C GLU A 4 -33.50 -30.07 -0.63
N THR A 5 -32.71 -29.82 -1.65
CA THR A 5 -31.24 -29.87 -1.57
C THR A 5 -30.74 -28.46 -1.31
N ALA A 6 -30.06 -28.28 -0.18
CA ALA A 6 -29.39 -27.09 0.23
C ALA A 6 -28.27 -26.73 -0.75
N GLY A 7 -28.28 -25.46 -1.21
CA GLY A 7 -27.22 -24.87 -2.00
C GLY A 7 -25.99 -24.59 -1.14
N ALA A 8 -24.86 -25.05 -1.60
CA ALA A 8 -23.56 -24.81 -1.01
C ALA A 8 -23.11 -23.37 -1.26
N ASP A 9 -22.82 -22.68 -0.18
CA ASP A 9 -22.10 -21.40 -0.14
C ASP A 9 -20.67 -21.63 -0.66
N GLY A 10 -20.43 -21.12 -1.85
CA GLY A 10 -19.13 -21.18 -2.52
C GLY A 10 -18.31 -19.94 -2.22
N SER A 11 -17.59 -19.91 -1.09
CA SER A 11 -16.48 -18.99 -0.90
C SER A 11 -15.47 -19.15 -2.05
N PRO A 12 -14.97 -18.06 -2.68
CA PRO A 12 -13.95 -18.18 -3.70
C PRO A 12 -12.65 -18.66 -3.06
N SER A 13 -12.38 -19.96 -3.19
CA SER A 13 -11.10 -20.55 -2.83
C SER A 13 -9.98 -19.89 -3.64
N GLU A 14 -9.03 -19.27 -2.95
CA GLU A 14 -7.74 -18.84 -3.49
C GLU A 14 -7.05 -20.02 -4.17
N LYS A 15 -7.24 -20.17 -5.46
CA LYS A 15 -6.34 -20.97 -6.29
C LYS A 15 -5.03 -20.19 -6.38
N GLN A 16 -4.10 -20.51 -5.50
CA GLN A 16 -2.71 -20.10 -5.61
C GLN A 16 -2.16 -20.67 -6.91
N ASP A 17 -2.09 -19.79 -7.91
CA ASP A 17 -1.50 -20.11 -9.21
C ASP A 17 0.01 -20.29 -9.01
N SER A 18 0.48 -21.51 -9.02
CA SER A 18 1.87 -21.89 -8.73
C SER A 18 2.88 -21.31 -9.76
N SER A 19 2.40 -20.86 -10.91
CA SER A 19 3.24 -20.28 -11.98
C SER A 19 3.77 -18.88 -11.67
N LEU A 20 3.17 -18.15 -10.71
CA LEU A 20 3.57 -16.81 -10.30
C LEU A 20 4.22 -16.75 -8.91
N GLY A 21 4.63 -17.88 -8.37
CA GLY A 21 5.15 -17.96 -7.01
C GLY A 21 6.33 -17.02 -6.70
N SER A 22 7.26 -16.79 -7.64
CA SER A 22 8.39 -15.88 -7.43
C SER A 22 7.98 -14.41 -7.48
N VAL A 23 7.10 -14.03 -8.40
CA VAL A 23 6.56 -12.66 -8.51
C VAL A 23 5.72 -12.33 -7.28
N SER A 24 4.83 -13.23 -6.88
CA SER A 24 4.02 -13.07 -5.67
C SER A 24 4.89 -12.89 -4.43
N LYS A 25 5.92 -13.72 -4.23
CA LYS A 25 6.88 -13.57 -3.12
C LYS A 25 7.59 -12.22 -3.16
N THR A 26 7.98 -11.75 -4.34
CA THR A 26 8.64 -10.47 -4.51
C THR A 26 7.74 -9.30 -4.12
N ILE A 27 6.48 -9.28 -4.57
CA ILE A 27 5.52 -8.24 -4.21
C ILE A 27 5.20 -8.28 -2.71
N ARG A 28 4.98 -9.48 -2.15
CA ARG A 28 4.75 -9.67 -0.71
C ARG A 28 5.92 -9.16 0.15
N THR A 29 7.15 -9.20 -0.37
CA THR A 29 8.33 -8.71 0.35
C THR A 29 8.29 -7.19 0.61
N LEU A 30 7.53 -6.42 -0.16
CA LEU A 30 7.36 -4.98 0.04
C LEU A 30 6.29 -4.62 1.10
N GLN A 31 5.36 -5.52 1.41
CA GLN A 31 4.21 -5.26 2.28
C GLN A 31 4.56 -5.02 3.77
N PRO A 32 5.55 -5.70 4.38
CA PRO A 32 5.90 -5.50 5.79
C PRO A 32 6.46 -4.11 6.12
N PHE A 33 6.95 -3.37 5.13
CA PHE A 33 7.52 -2.04 5.34
C PHE A 33 6.40 -1.03 5.57
N THR A 34 6.30 -0.53 6.80
CA THR A 34 5.30 0.44 7.23
C THR A 34 5.97 1.67 7.85
N VAL A 35 5.18 2.72 8.10
CA VAL A 35 5.67 3.91 8.81
C VAL A 35 6.14 3.57 10.21
N SER A 36 5.45 2.67 10.90
CA SER A 36 5.82 2.21 12.25
C SER A 36 7.02 1.25 12.26
N ARG A 37 7.27 0.57 11.14
CA ARG A 37 8.39 -0.36 10.99
C ARG A 37 9.04 -0.21 9.61
N PRO A 38 9.85 0.84 9.41
CA PRO A 38 10.43 1.17 8.10
C PRO A 38 11.64 0.31 7.73
N GLU A 39 12.20 -0.44 8.68
CA GLU A 39 13.43 -1.23 8.49
C GLU A 39 13.23 -2.69 8.89
N TRP A 40 13.83 -3.58 8.12
CA TRP A 40 13.79 -5.02 8.34
C TRP A 40 15.14 -5.66 8.04
N THR A 41 15.55 -6.64 8.84
CA THR A 41 16.67 -7.52 8.51
C THR A 41 16.20 -8.67 7.60
N LEU A 42 17.13 -9.28 6.86
CA LEU A 42 16.86 -10.47 6.04
C LEU A 42 16.20 -11.59 6.85
N THR A 43 16.70 -11.84 8.07
CA THR A 43 16.17 -12.90 8.93
C THR A 43 14.75 -12.63 9.38
N GLN A 44 14.43 -11.37 9.70
CA GLN A 44 13.08 -10.98 10.08
C GLN A 44 12.10 -11.13 8.91
N LEU A 45 12.46 -10.63 7.70
CA LEU A 45 11.62 -10.78 6.50
C LEU A 45 11.40 -12.25 6.13
N SER A 46 12.46 -13.07 6.21
CA SER A 46 12.39 -14.51 5.95
C SER A 46 11.38 -15.19 6.88
N LYS A 47 11.38 -14.85 8.17
CA LYS A 47 10.47 -15.39 9.18
C LYS A 47 9.05 -14.86 9.00
N GLU A 48 8.89 -13.56 8.80
CA GLU A 48 7.58 -12.89 8.66
C GLU A 48 6.76 -13.42 7.49
N LEU A 49 7.44 -13.69 6.36
CA LEU A 49 6.79 -14.09 5.10
C LEU A 49 6.84 -15.60 4.85
N ASP A 50 7.45 -16.35 5.75
CA ASP A 50 7.72 -17.79 5.59
C ASP A 50 8.43 -18.10 4.26
N ILE A 51 9.51 -17.36 3.97
CA ILE A 51 10.35 -17.53 2.78
C ILE A 51 11.75 -17.90 3.22
N SER A 52 12.34 -18.93 2.58
CA SER A 52 13.71 -19.34 2.91
C SER A 52 14.72 -18.19 2.76
N LYS A 53 15.74 -18.15 3.61
CA LYS A 53 16.78 -17.09 3.57
C LYS A 53 17.47 -16.97 2.21
N GLY A 54 17.68 -18.09 1.51
CA GLY A 54 18.27 -18.10 0.17
C GLY A 54 17.37 -17.37 -0.85
N THR A 55 16.08 -17.73 -0.88
CA THR A 55 15.10 -17.09 -1.75
C THR A 55 14.95 -15.60 -1.40
N MET A 56 14.84 -15.28 -0.10
CA MET A 56 14.73 -13.90 0.36
C MET A 56 15.96 -13.06 -0.04
N THR A 57 17.16 -13.65 0.04
CA THR A 57 18.39 -12.97 -0.40
C THR A 57 18.31 -12.60 -1.88
N ASN A 58 17.87 -13.50 -2.74
CA ASN A 58 17.74 -13.26 -4.17
C ASN A 58 16.68 -12.19 -4.47
N ILE A 59 15.53 -12.26 -3.82
CA ILE A 59 14.47 -11.24 -3.94
C ILE A 59 15.00 -9.86 -3.54
N LEU A 60 15.65 -9.74 -2.39
CA LEU A 60 16.17 -8.46 -1.90
C LEU A 60 17.27 -7.91 -2.80
N LYS A 61 18.16 -8.76 -3.34
CA LYS A 61 19.18 -8.34 -4.32
C LYS A 61 18.52 -7.79 -5.59
N THR A 62 17.51 -8.48 -6.12
CA THR A 62 16.78 -8.03 -7.30
C THR A 62 16.05 -6.71 -7.03
N LEU A 63 15.29 -6.59 -5.93
CA LEU A 63 14.62 -5.35 -5.58
C LEU A 63 15.61 -4.18 -5.37
N GLN A 64 16.79 -4.48 -4.83
CA GLN A 64 17.86 -3.50 -4.63
C GLN A 64 18.47 -3.05 -5.96
N SER A 65 18.70 -3.96 -6.92
CA SER A 65 19.23 -3.61 -8.24
C SER A 65 18.28 -2.70 -9.04
N PHE A 66 16.98 -2.81 -8.79
CA PHE A 66 15.96 -1.93 -9.36
C PHE A 66 15.64 -0.69 -8.49
N GLY A 67 16.34 -0.49 -7.37
CA GLY A 67 16.16 0.66 -6.50
C GLY A 67 14.83 0.68 -5.72
N TYR A 68 14.08 -0.43 -5.67
CA TYR A 68 12.84 -0.55 -4.90
C TYR A 68 13.10 -0.85 -3.42
N ILE A 69 14.27 -1.39 -3.11
CA ILE A 69 14.78 -1.58 -1.75
C ILE A 69 16.18 -0.97 -1.68
N SER A 70 16.51 -0.35 -0.56
CA SER A 70 17.85 0.09 -0.21
C SER A 70 18.34 -0.67 1.02
N LYS A 71 19.64 -0.87 1.12
CA LYS A 71 20.28 -1.51 2.27
C LYS A 71 21.02 -0.44 3.09
N SER A 72 20.70 -0.38 4.37
CA SER A 72 21.39 0.49 5.34
C SER A 72 22.72 -0.11 5.80
N SER A 73 23.60 0.73 6.36
CA SER A 73 24.86 0.31 6.98
C SER A 73 24.69 -0.77 8.06
N ASN A 74 23.56 -0.78 8.75
CA ASN A 74 23.22 -1.73 9.84
C ASN A 74 22.69 -3.09 9.32
N ARG A 75 22.92 -3.44 8.04
CA ARG A 75 22.39 -4.65 7.38
C ARG A 75 20.85 -4.73 7.35
N CYS A 76 20.17 -3.62 7.62
CA CYS A 76 18.73 -3.50 7.47
C CYS A 76 18.36 -3.09 6.04
N TYR A 77 17.17 -3.49 5.62
CA TYR A 77 16.56 -3.12 4.35
C TYR A 77 15.42 -2.15 4.62
N ARG A 78 15.24 -1.19 3.73
CA ARG A 78 14.14 -0.21 3.72
C ARG A 78 13.62 -0.01 2.30
N LEU A 79 12.46 0.60 2.14
CA LEU A 79 11.94 0.93 0.82
C LEU A 79 12.89 1.90 0.11
N GLY A 80 13.08 1.69 -1.19
CA GLY A 80 13.94 2.50 -2.05
C GLY A 80 13.20 3.65 -2.72
N VAL A 81 13.95 4.64 -3.16
CA VAL A 81 13.40 5.89 -3.71
C VAL A 81 12.67 5.71 -5.05
N ASN A 82 12.97 4.65 -5.81
CA ASN A 82 12.30 4.40 -7.09
C ASN A 82 10.79 4.11 -6.93
N LEU A 83 10.34 3.76 -5.72
CA LEU A 83 8.90 3.68 -5.41
C LEU A 83 8.23 5.06 -5.44
N LEU A 84 8.95 6.12 -5.11
CA LEU A 84 8.42 7.50 -5.21
C LEU A 84 8.21 7.90 -6.68
N GLU A 85 9.13 7.49 -7.57
CA GLU A 85 8.99 7.73 -9.00
C GLU A 85 7.75 7.04 -9.57
N LEU A 86 7.52 5.76 -9.24
CA LEU A 86 6.30 5.06 -9.62
C LEU A 86 5.05 5.72 -9.06
N SER A 87 5.10 6.15 -7.79
CA SER A 87 3.99 6.88 -7.16
C SER A 87 3.70 8.20 -7.87
N TYR A 88 4.74 8.94 -8.28
CA TYR A 88 4.59 10.18 -9.05
C TYR A 88 3.91 9.92 -10.39
N HIS A 89 4.40 8.96 -11.18
CA HIS A 89 3.80 8.61 -12.47
C HIS A 89 2.33 8.17 -12.34
N LEU A 90 2.03 7.34 -11.34
CA LEU A 90 0.65 6.94 -11.06
C LEU A 90 -0.22 8.17 -10.75
N ARG A 91 0.23 9.04 -9.85
CA ARG A 91 -0.55 10.22 -9.46
C ARG A 91 -0.75 11.20 -10.61
N ALA A 92 0.30 11.43 -11.41
CA ALA A 92 0.23 12.29 -12.59
C ALA A 92 -0.72 11.76 -13.68
N SER A 93 -0.92 10.44 -13.74
CA SER A 93 -1.82 9.78 -14.69
C SER A 93 -3.27 9.72 -14.22
N LEU A 94 -3.61 10.18 -13.01
CA LEU A 94 -4.97 10.15 -12.47
C LEU A 94 -5.74 11.43 -12.82
N PRO A 95 -6.63 11.43 -13.82
CA PRO A 95 -7.39 12.64 -14.22
C PRO A 95 -8.24 13.20 -13.08
N ILE A 96 -8.74 12.32 -12.19
CA ILE A 96 -9.55 12.72 -11.04
C ILE A 96 -8.87 13.78 -10.17
N LEU A 97 -7.54 13.71 -10.00
CA LEU A 97 -6.82 14.68 -9.19
C LEU A 97 -6.83 16.08 -9.81
N HIS A 98 -6.73 16.17 -11.14
CA HIS A 98 -6.78 17.45 -11.84
C HIS A 98 -8.10 18.20 -11.61
N TYR A 99 -9.21 17.48 -11.61
CA TYR A 99 -10.53 18.07 -11.41
C TYR A 99 -10.91 18.23 -9.93
N ALA A 100 -10.48 17.30 -9.08
CA ALA A 100 -10.87 17.30 -7.68
C ALA A 100 -10.11 18.35 -6.84
N ILE A 101 -8.83 18.58 -7.13
CA ILE A 101 -8.00 19.48 -6.31
C ILE A 101 -8.60 20.90 -6.23
N PRO A 102 -8.98 21.58 -7.33
CA PRO A 102 -9.57 22.91 -7.24
C PRO A 102 -10.86 22.96 -6.41
N VAL A 103 -11.71 21.93 -6.55
CA VAL A 103 -12.95 21.81 -5.75
C VAL A 103 -12.65 21.61 -4.28
N MET A 104 -11.67 20.73 -3.96
CA MET A 104 -11.23 20.49 -2.58
C MET A 104 -10.65 21.76 -1.94
N GLU A 105 -9.89 22.54 -2.68
CA GLU A 105 -9.33 23.82 -2.22
C GLU A 105 -10.42 24.85 -1.93
N ASP A 106 -11.46 24.90 -2.77
CA ASP A 106 -12.60 25.78 -2.55
C ASP A 106 -13.39 25.39 -1.28
N ILE A 107 -13.71 24.11 -1.11
CA ILE A 107 -14.34 23.58 0.10
C ILE A 107 -13.48 23.88 1.34
N GLN A 108 -12.17 23.69 1.24
CA GLN A 108 -11.25 23.98 2.33
C GLN A 108 -11.26 25.47 2.71
N ARG A 109 -11.26 26.37 1.72
CA ARG A 109 -11.35 27.83 1.96
C ARG A 109 -12.64 28.22 2.68
N GLN A 110 -13.77 27.64 2.26
CA GLN A 110 -15.09 27.94 2.84
C GLN A 110 -15.25 27.39 4.26
N THR A 111 -14.73 26.19 4.52
CA THR A 111 -14.96 25.48 5.77
C THR A 111 -13.82 25.63 6.79
N SER A 112 -12.61 26.00 6.33
CA SER A 112 -11.37 25.95 7.12
C SER A 112 -11.07 24.57 7.70
N GLN A 113 -11.64 23.52 7.11
CA GLN A 113 -11.41 22.12 7.51
C GLN A 113 -10.49 21.40 6.54
N ILE A 114 -9.94 20.26 6.98
CA ILE A 114 -9.17 19.38 6.10
C ILE A 114 -10.15 18.66 5.17
N VAL A 115 -9.85 18.67 3.88
CA VAL A 115 -10.67 17.98 2.86
C VAL A 115 -9.87 16.79 2.34
N TYR A 116 -10.51 15.63 2.29
CA TYR A 116 -9.90 14.40 1.81
C TYR A 116 -10.62 13.89 0.57
N LEU A 117 -9.85 13.45 -0.42
CA LEU A 117 -10.32 12.61 -1.52
C LEU A 117 -9.94 11.16 -1.21
N THR A 118 -10.93 10.30 -1.15
CA THR A 118 -10.73 8.87 -0.88
C THR A 118 -11.30 8.01 -1.98
N ILE A 119 -10.75 6.81 -2.16
CA ILE A 119 -11.27 5.77 -3.05
C ILE A 119 -11.47 4.47 -2.27
N PRO A 120 -12.50 3.67 -2.60
CA PRO A 120 -12.69 2.37 -1.97
C PRO A 120 -11.59 1.40 -2.41
N LYS A 121 -11.08 0.59 -1.47
CA LYS A 121 -10.08 -0.43 -1.74
C LYS A 121 -10.30 -1.63 -0.80
N CYS A 122 -10.82 -2.73 -1.32
CA CYS A 122 -10.98 -4.00 -0.59
C CYS A 122 -11.59 -3.82 0.82
N GLY A 123 -12.76 -3.17 0.93
CA GLY A 123 -13.44 -2.93 2.20
C GLY A 123 -12.82 -1.84 3.09
N GLN A 124 -11.81 -1.16 2.59
CA GLN A 124 -11.15 -0.02 3.22
C GLN A 124 -11.31 1.24 2.36
N VAL A 125 -11.03 2.40 2.91
CA VAL A 125 -10.83 3.66 2.18
C VAL A 125 -9.34 3.94 2.05
N PHE A 126 -8.93 4.26 0.83
CA PHE A 126 -7.58 4.73 0.54
C PHE A 126 -7.61 6.25 0.36
N TYR A 127 -6.81 6.96 1.14
CA TYR A 127 -6.70 8.43 1.06
C TYR A 127 -5.81 8.81 -0.11
N LEU A 128 -6.42 9.25 -1.21
CA LEU A 128 -5.73 9.59 -2.44
C LEU A 128 -5.09 10.98 -2.38
N GLN A 129 -5.79 11.95 -1.79
CA GLN A 129 -5.35 13.34 -1.68
C GLN A 129 -5.90 13.97 -0.41
N SER A 130 -5.19 14.99 0.11
CA SER A 130 -5.68 15.88 1.18
C SER A 130 -5.33 17.33 0.86
N VAL A 131 -6.24 18.23 1.24
CA VAL A 131 -6.01 19.68 1.24
C VAL A 131 -6.18 20.18 2.67
N ASN A 132 -5.14 20.83 3.18
CA ASN A 132 -5.04 21.26 4.56
C ASN A 132 -5.09 22.79 4.66
N PRO A 133 -5.71 23.37 5.71
CA PRO A 133 -5.55 24.78 6.02
C PRO A 133 -4.07 25.10 6.30
N GLY A 134 -3.52 26.14 5.65
CA GLY A 134 -2.09 26.47 5.72
C GLY A 134 -1.58 26.85 7.12
N ASN A 135 -2.47 27.07 8.11
CA ASN A 135 -2.13 27.42 9.47
C ASN A 135 -2.10 26.24 10.46
N ARG A 136 -2.33 25.02 10.00
CA ARG A 136 -2.23 23.80 10.84
C ARG A 136 -0.94 23.08 10.54
N ASN A 137 -0.06 22.97 11.55
CA ASN A 137 1.09 22.07 11.56
C ASN A 137 0.58 20.62 11.59
N ILE A 138 0.17 20.09 10.44
CA ILE A 138 -0.25 18.70 10.33
C ILE A 138 1.02 17.88 10.13
N SER A 139 1.51 17.33 11.20
CA SER A 139 2.73 16.51 11.24
C SER A 139 2.66 15.24 10.41
N TYR A 140 1.46 14.81 9.99
CA TYR A 140 1.27 13.58 9.23
C TYR A 140 0.22 13.74 8.12
N SER A 141 0.67 13.67 6.87
CA SER A 141 -0.24 13.45 5.75
C SER A 141 -0.77 12.01 5.82
N ILE A 142 -2.10 11.83 5.77
CA ILE A 142 -2.72 10.51 5.66
C ILE A 142 -2.85 10.06 4.20
N THR A 143 -2.44 10.90 3.24
CA THR A 143 -2.39 10.55 1.82
C THR A 143 -1.52 9.30 1.63
N GLY A 144 -2.06 8.30 0.93
CA GLY A 144 -1.41 7.00 0.76
C GLY A 144 -1.72 5.97 1.85
N LYS A 145 -2.49 6.32 2.88
CA LYS A 145 -2.94 5.37 3.91
C LYS A 145 -4.26 4.70 3.53
N CYS A 146 -4.49 3.51 4.09
CA CYS A 146 -5.80 2.86 4.12
C CYS A 146 -6.37 2.93 5.54
N SER A 147 -7.70 3.06 5.66
CA SER A 147 -8.44 2.97 6.91
C SER A 147 -9.69 2.13 6.70
N TYR A 148 -10.15 1.43 7.73
CA TYR A 148 -11.42 0.69 7.66
C TYR A 148 -12.59 1.67 7.56
N MET A 149 -13.62 1.32 6.78
CA MET A 149 -14.81 2.16 6.58
C MET A 149 -15.62 2.43 7.88
N HIS A 150 -15.36 1.66 8.93
CA HIS A 150 -16.12 1.72 10.19
C HIS A 150 -15.32 2.27 11.38
N SER A 151 -14.12 2.81 11.16
CA SER A 151 -13.36 3.50 12.21
C SER A 151 -13.67 4.99 12.18
N SER A 152 -14.83 5.34 12.75
CA SER A 152 -15.18 6.72 13.11
C SER A 152 -14.90 6.93 14.58
#